data_fd76cfc64046692a266e0efda58acbea
#
_entry.id   fd76cfc64046692a266e0efda58acbea
#
_cell.length_a   1.000
_cell.length_b   1.000
_cell.length_c   1.000
_cell.angle_alpha   90.00
_cell.angle_beta   90.00
_cell.angle_gamma   90.00
#
_symmetry.space_group_name_H-M   'P 1'
#
loop_
_entity.id
_entity.type
_entity.pdbx_description
1 polymer ?
#
loop_
_entity_poly.entity_id
_entity_poly.type
_entity_poly.pdbx_seq_one_letter_code
_entity_poly.pdbx_strand_id
1 'polypeptide(L)'
;MRLWFDRTVWIVLAAVLSGTAAVFALTASVEATAASALAGLVALAMLYDAVERGTIHASPSPAEPAAPADPDVGADEELALLIEAMPEPLLVVHRGRVEQCNAASLALLGAHIKGEDIRLALRHPAAIDLLKRALAGPGAERVDIAGLGAPEQLWELTVHPLSRQRLLLLLTDRSGRQAAEKMRVDFVANASHELRTPLAGILGFIETLRDPVAGSDAATRERFLGIMDGEARRMQRLVDDLMSLSRIEAEKYHLPNQPVAIKPLADEVVQVFRQSQNKHAHDIVVAIDPDLPPLCGDRAQLSQILHNLISNALKYGAPGTEIGVAARLLPHDMVELSVSDHGDGIAPEHLPRLTERFYRVDSSRSRAMGGTGLGLAIVKHIVQRHRGLLHLDSKLGQGTTVRVELPVFVGTTRRPDQAGADGA
;
A
#
# COMPACT_ATOMS: atom_id res chain seq x y z
N MET A 1 32.86 -9.69 36.39
CA MET A 1 32.04 -9.72 35.17
C MET A 1 30.98 -10.81 35.14
N ARG A 2 31.19 -12.03 35.67
CA ARG A 2 30.17 -13.12 35.70
C ARG A 2 28.99 -12.89 36.65
N LEU A 3 29.16 -12.22 37.79
CA LEU A 3 28.11 -12.07 38.81
C LEU A 3 27.05 -10.96 38.48
N TRP A 4 27.35 -10.01 37.62
CA TRP A 4 26.40 -8.95 37.23
C TRP A 4 25.46 -9.37 36.08
N PHE A 5 25.97 -10.24 35.21
CA PHE A 5 25.19 -10.81 34.11
C PHE A 5 24.03 -11.69 34.63
N ASP A 6 24.28 -12.45 35.70
CA ASP A 6 23.26 -13.29 36.32
C ASP A 6 22.05 -12.50 36.87
N ARG A 7 22.27 -11.32 37.43
CA ARG A 7 21.20 -10.55 38.07
C ARG A 7 20.20 -9.91 37.09
N THR A 8 20.70 -9.38 36.00
CA THR A 8 19.86 -8.76 34.96
C THR A 8 19.04 -9.81 34.19
N VAL A 9 19.63 -10.93 33.86
CA VAL A 9 18.98 -12.08 33.22
C VAL A 9 17.88 -12.64 34.13
N TRP A 10 18.14 -12.76 35.45
CA TRP A 10 17.13 -13.24 36.39
C TRP A 10 15.97 -12.26 36.58
N ILE A 11 16.23 -10.96 36.54
CA ILE A 11 15.15 -9.95 36.62
C ILE A 11 14.25 -10.00 35.38
N VAL A 12 14.85 -10.11 34.17
CA VAL A 12 14.06 -10.20 32.92
C VAL A 12 13.32 -11.53 32.87
N LEU A 13 13.92 -12.63 33.27
CA LEU A 13 13.27 -13.95 33.32
C LEU A 13 12.08 -13.93 34.30
N ALA A 14 12.23 -13.34 35.47
CA ALA A 14 11.16 -13.18 36.45
C ALA A 14 10.01 -12.30 35.92
N ALA A 15 10.32 -11.23 35.19
CA ALA A 15 9.32 -10.38 34.55
C ALA A 15 8.52 -11.10 33.46
N VAL A 16 9.19 -11.91 32.63
CA VAL A 16 8.53 -12.72 31.59
C VAL A 16 7.65 -13.78 32.21
N LEU A 17 8.12 -14.49 33.25
CA LEU A 17 7.33 -15.52 33.96
C LEU A 17 6.12 -14.93 34.68
N SER A 18 6.25 -13.75 35.30
CA SER A 18 5.13 -13.08 35.95
C SER A 18 4.09 -12.55 34.95
N GLY A 19 4.55 -12.05 33.80
CA GLY A 19 3.69 -11.59 32.72
C GLY A 19 2.88 -12.74 32.08
N THR A 20 3.51 -13.89 31.83
CA THR A 20 2.81 -15.07 31.28
C THR A 20 1.81 -15.66 32.27
N ALA A 21 2.15 -15.68 33.57
CA ALA A 21 1.22 -16.11 34.61
C ALA A 21 0.00 -15.19 34.72
N ALA A 22 0.19 -13.87 34.60
CA ALA A 22 -0.90 -12.89 34.60
C ALA A 22 -1.81 -13.04 33.37
N VAL A 23 -1.26 -13.28 32.19
CA VAL A 23 -2.05 -13.54 30.97
C VAL A 23 -2.86 -14.81 31.10
N PHE A 24 -2.30 -15.88 31.65
CA PHE A 24 -3.04 -17.13 31.91
C PHE A 24 -4.18 -16.93 32.90
N ALA A 25 -3.94 -16.19 33.99
CA ALA A 25 -4.95 -15.91 35.00
C ALA A 25 -6.12 -15.06 34.45
N LEU A 26 -5.85 -14.15 33.50
CA LEU A 26 -6.85 -13.26 32.92
C LEU A 26 -7.64 -13.87 31.77
N THR A 27 -7.04 -14.78 30.99
CA THR A 27 -7.65 -15.25 29.74
C THR A 27 -8.07 -16.72 29.78
N ALA A 28 -7.52 -17.52 30.70
CA ALA A 28 -7.66 -18.97 30.77
C ALA A 28 -7.41 -19.69 29.42
N SER A 29 -6.65 -19.06 28.52
CA SER A 29 -6.37 -19.51 27.16
C SER A 29 -4.92 -19.96 27.04
N VAL A 30 -4.72 -21.23 26.68
CA VAL A 30 -3.39 -21.80 26.45
C VAL A 30 -2.69 -21.13 25.28
N GLU A 31 -3.45 -20.73 24.24
CA GLU A 31 -2.90 -20.06 23.05
C GLU A 31 -2.37 -18.65 23.35
N ALA A 32 -3.11 -17.86 24.12
CA ALA A 32 -2.68 -16.52 24.53
C ALA A 32 -1.45 -16.57 25.44
N THR A 33 -1.37 -17.58 26.32
CA THR A 33 -0.21 -17.82 27.20
C THR A 33 1.00 -18.24 26.40
N ALA A 34 0.85 -19.13 25.42
CA ALA A 34 1.92 -19.57 24.53
C ALA A 34 2.47 -18.43 23.67
N ALA A 35 1.57 -17.57 23.12
CA ALA A 35 1.98 -16.39 22.38
C ALA A 35 2.75 -15.36 23.23
N SER A 36 2.33 -15.13 24.48
CA SER A 36 3.02 -14.25 25.42
C SER A 36 4.39 -14.79 25.83
N ALA A 37 4.49 -16.11 26.07
CA ALA A 37 5.77 -16.77 26.38
C ALA A 37 6.75 -16.71 25.20
N LEU A 38 6.27 -16.92 23.97
CA LEU A 38 7.06 -16.82 22.75
C LEU A 38 7.58 -15.39 22.52
N ALA A 39 6.73 -14.39 22.71
CA ALA A 39 7.13 -12.98 22.61
C ALA A 39 8.20 -12.61 23.64
N GLY A 40 8.09 -13.10 24.87
CA GLY A 40 9.09 -12.91 25.91
C GLY A 40 10.44 -13.57 25.59
N LEU A 41 10.41 -14.78 25.01
CA LEU A 41 11.62 -15.48 24.55
C LEU A 41 12.31 -14.75 23.39
N VAL A 42 11.57 -14.23 22.44
CA VAL A 42 12.11 -13.42 21.33
C VAL A 42 12.74 -12.14 21.84
N ALA A 43 12.11 -11.45 22.79
CA ALA A 43 12.67 -10.26 23.41
C ALA A 43 13.99 -10.57 24.17
N LEU A 44 14.04 -11.68 24.87
CA LEU A 44 15.25 -12.15 25.57
C LEU A 44 16.39 -12.49 24.59
N ALA A 45 16.06 -13.15 23.47
CA ALA A 45 17.02 -13.48 22.42
C ALA A 45 17.57 -12.22 21.72
N MET A 46 16.71 -11.22 21.46
CA MET A 46 17.13 -9.94 20.90
C MET A 46 18.03 -9.14 21.88
N LEU A 47 17.73 -9.19 23.17
CA LEU A 47 18.56 -8.55 24.19
C LEU A 47 19.92 -9.24 24.31
N TYR A 48 19.93 -10.59 24.26
CA TYR A 48 21.19 -11.38 24.27
C TYR A 48 22.05 -11.06 23.04
N ASP A 49 21.46 -11.04 21.85
CA ASP A 49 22.11 -10.71 20.59
C ASP A 49 22.65 -9.25 20.57
N ALA A 50 21.93 -8.29 21.16
CA ALA A 50 22.36 -6.90 21.30
C ALA A 50 23.57 -6.76 22.27
N VAL A 51 23.59 -7.56 23.33
CA VAL A 51 24.71 -7.62 24.27
C VAL A 51 25.94 -8.28 23.63
N GLU A 52 25.76 -9.35 22.86
CA GLU A 52 26.86 -10.08 22.21
C GLU A 52 27.47 -9.27 21.04
N ARG A 53 26.69 -8.47 20.33
CA ARG A 53 27.18 -7.55 19.28
C ARG A 53 27.83 -6.27 19.80
N GLY A 54 27.92 -6.09 21.11
CA GLY A 54 28.57 -4.91 21.71
C GLY A 54 27.86 -3.59 21.46
N THR A 55 26.58 -3.63 21.07
CA THR A 55 25.75 -2.43 20.85
C THR A 55 25.28 -1.79 22.17
N ILE A 56 25.41 -2.48 23.28
CA ILE A 56 25.22 -1.94 24.64
C ILE A 56 26.61 -1.84 25.31
N HIS A 57 27.21 -0.67 25.20
CA HIS A 57 28.46 -0.41 25.90
C HIS A 57 28.24 -0.36 27.41
N ALA A 58 28.96 -1.21 28.15
CA ALA A 58 29.10 -1.06 29.59
C ALA A 58 29.87 0.24 29.87
N SER A 59 29.37 1.05 30.77
CA SER A 59 30.00 2.30 31.20
C SER A 59 31.45 2.07 31.62
N PRO A 60 32.39 2.93 31.21
CA PRO A 60 33.75 2.85 31.65
C PRO A 60 33.88 3.18 33.15
N SER A 61 34.85 2.51 33.80
CA SER A 61 35.29 2.70 35.14
C SER A 61 35.67 4.16 35.45
N PRO A 62 35.48 4.66 36.67
CA PRO A 62 35.69 6.07 36.99
C PRO A 62 37.18 6.43 36.84
N ALA A 63 37.46 7.30 35.90
CA ALA A 63 38.70 8.05 35.80
C ALA A 63 38.65 9.29 36.71
N GLU A 64 39.78 9.68 37.24
CA GLU A 64 40.05 10.82 38.13
C GLU A 64 39.32 12.11 37.79
N PRO A 65 38.96 12.96 38.77
CA PRO A 65 38.16 14.14 38.54
C PRO A 65 38.98 15.21 37.81
N ALA A 66 38.70 15.37 36.52
CA ALA A 66 39.06 16.60 35.81
C ALA A 66 38.15 17.74 36.28
N ALA A 67 38.68 18.95 36.37
CA ALA A 67 38.02 20.16 36.83
C ALA A 67 36.62 20.37 36.18
N PRO A 68 35.67 21.01 36.89
CA PRO A 68 34.29 21.14 36.41
C PRO A 68 34.26 21.96 35.13
N ALA A 69 34.12 21.29 34.00
CA ALA A 69 33.62 21.91 32.77
C ALA A 69 32.17 22.28 33.01
N ASP A 70 31.79 23.46 32.59
CA ASP A 70 30.43 24.01 32.69
C ASP A 70 29.44 23.01 32.06
N PRO A 71 28.53 22.39 32.82
CA PRO A 71 27.74 21.26 32.34
C PRO A 71 26.68 21.62 31.29
N ASP A 72 26.53 22.91 30.94
CA ASP A 72 25.48 23.42 30.10
C ASP A 72 25.86 23.57 28.61
N VAL A 73 27.17 23.71 28.28
CA VAL A 73 27.61 23.96 26.91
C VAL A 73 27.66 22.69 26.06
N GLY A 74 27.97 21.52 26.64
CA GLY A 74 28.02 20.27 25.91
C GLY A 74 26.63 19.67 25.59
N ALA A 75 25.66 19.88 26.48
CA ALA A 75 24.31 19.33 26.32
C ALA A 75 23.50 20.05 25.22
N ASP A 76 23.72 21.33 25.03
CA ASP A 76 23.03 22.09 23.96
C ASP A 76 23.59 21.78 22.57
N GLU A 77 24.90 21.48 22.44
CA GLU A 77 25.51 21.02 21.17
C GLU A 77 25.07 19.60 20.80
N GLU A 78 25.02 18.68 21.74
CA GLU A 78 24.50 17.32 21.51
C GLU A 78 23.02 17.34 21.11
N LEU A 79 22.22 18.18 21.76
CA LEU A 79 20.79 18.35 21.41
C LEU A 79 20.65 18.92 20.00
N ALA A 80 21.46 19.89 19.61
CA ALA A 80 21.43 20.45 18.28
C ALA A 80 21.77 19.41 17.18
N LEU A 81 22.76 18.55 17.43
CA LEU A 81 23.13 17.44 16.53
C LEU A 81 22.02 16.41 16.42
N LEU A 82 21.36 16.04 17.53
CA LEU A 82 20.23 15.13 17.54
C LEU A 82 19.03 15.71 16.76
N ILE A 83 18.72 16.99 16.95
CA ILE A 83 17.65 17.69 16.24
C ILE A 83 17.94 17.68 14.74
N GLU A 84 19.16 17.99 14.31
CA GLU A 84 19.53 18.04 12.90
C GLU A 84 19.54 16.65 12.24
N ALA A 85 19.81 15.58 13.00
CA ALA A 85 19.81 14.21 12.50
C ALA A 85 18.39 13.65 12.26
N MET A 86 17.34 14.31 12.78
CA MET A 86 15.95 13.85 12.61
C MET A 86 15.41 14.24 11.23
N PRO A 87 14.82 13.28 10.49
CA PRO A 87 14.25 13.57 9.18
C PRO A 87 12.93 14.34 9.24
N GLU A 88 12.18 14.23 10.34
CA GLU A 88 10.94 14.98 10.55
C GLU A 88 11.22 16.42 10.98
N PRO A 89 10.38 17.40 10.58
CA PRO A 89 10.47 18.77 11.07
C PRO A 89 10.36 18.84 12.60
N LEU A 90 11.41 19.34 13.22
CA LEU A 90 11.55 19.41 14.66
C LEU A 90 12.07 20.79 15.08
N LEU A 91 11.41 21.36 16.12
CA LEU A 91 11.74 22.67 16.65
C LEU A 91 11.82 22.64 18.17
N VAL A 92 12.76 23.40 18.73
CA VAL A 92 12.77 23.76 20.15
C VAL A 92 12.34 25.22 20.27
N VAL A 93 11.33 25.42 21.09
CA VAL A 93 10.75 26.75 21.36
C VAL A 93 11.03 27.11 22.81
N HIS A 94 11.66 28.28 23.04
CA HIS A 94 11.90 28.82 24.36
C HIS A 94 11.19 30.17 24.48
N ARG A 95 10.33 30.30 25.50
CA ARG A 95 9.53 31.54 25.75
C ARG A 95 8.74 32.00 24.52
N GLY A 96 8.23 31.07 23.72
CA GLY A 96 7.44 31.36 22.54
C GLY A 96 8.29 31.69 21.26
N ARG A 97 9.62 31.68 21.34
CA ARG A 97 10.51 31.90 20.21
C ARG A 97 11.21 30.61 19.79
N VAL A 98 11.42 30.42 18.51
CA VAL A 98 12.14 29.27 17.96
C VAL A 98 13.63 29.42 18.30
N GLU A 99 14.11 28.59 19.21
CA GLU A 99 15.50 28.57 19.66
C GLU A 99 16.38 27.72 18.74
N GLN A 100 15.90 26.50 18.42
CA GLN A 100 16.57 25.54 17.53
C GLN A 100 15.55 24.94 16.57
N CYS A 101 15.99 24.58 15.38
CA CYS A 101 15.18 23.89 14.37
C CYS A 101 16.10 23.17 13.39
N ASN A 102 15.66 22.02 12.87
CA ASN A 102 16.41 21.25 11.87
C ASN A 102 16.13 21.72 10.44
N ALA A 103 16.90 21.21 9.49
CA ALA A 103 16.76 21.52 8.07
C ALA A 103 15.35 21.21 7.53
N ALA A 104 14.70 20.12 8.00
CA ALA A 104 13.33 19.78 7.61
C ALA A 104 12.30 20.85 8.04
N SER A 105 12.46 21.41 9.24
CA SER A 105 11.62 22.52 9.71
C SER A 105 11.80 23.79 8.89
N LEU A 106 13.04 24.11 8.51
CA LEU A 106 13.33 25.26 7.65
C LEU A 106 12.75 25.09 6.24
N ALA A 107 12.81 23.87 5.70
CA ALA A 107 12.21 23.54 4.40
C ALA A 107 10.69 23.68 4.42
N LEU A 108 10.02 23.24 5.51
CA LEU A 108 8.57 23.27 5.64
C LEU A 108 8.02 24.66 5.97
N LEU A 109 8.63 25.36 6.93
CA LEU A 109 8.11 26.61 7.53
C LEU A 109 8.82 27.86 7.02
N GLY A 110 9.93 27.69 6.32
CA GLY A 110 10.76 28.78 5.81
C GLY A 110 11.95 29.16 6.71
N ALA A 111 13.02 29.65 6.12
CA ALA A 111 14.26 29.95 6.82
C ALA A 111 14.14 31.13 7.84
N HIS A 112 13.08 31.92 7.72
CA HIS A 112 12.84 33.09 8.57
C HIS A 112 12.37 32.76 9.99
N ILE A 113 12.00 31.50 10.27
CA ILE A 113 11.40 31.13 11.57
C ILE A 113 12.41 31.15 12.73
N LYS A 114 13.70 31.00 12.45
CA LYS A 114 14.75 30.92 13.50
C LYS A 114 14.85 32.23 14.28
N GLY A 115 14.66 32.17 15.60
CA GLY A 115 14.64 33.32 16.50
C GLY A 115 13.32 34.08 16.54
N GLU A 116 12.37 33.75 15.67
CA GLU A 116 11.07 34.42 15.61
C GLU A 116 10.02 33.78 16.54
N ASP A 117 8.91 34.50 16.74
CA ASP A 117 7.77 33.95 17.50
C ASP A 117 7.15 32.77 16.75
N ILE A 118 6.99 31.63 17.43
CA ILE A 118 6.43 30.40 16.85
C ILE A 118 5.04 30.60 16.23
N ARG A 119 4.27 31.59 16.71
CA ARG A 119 2.93 31.93 16.19
C ARG A 119 2.98 32.53 14.78
N LEU A 120 4.15 33.04 14.34
CA LEU A 120 4.35 33.50 12.97
C LEU A 120 4.61 32.32 12.01
N ALA A 121 5.24 31.27 12.51
CA ALA A 121 5.50 30.04 11.76
C ALA A 121 4.28 29.11 11.72
N LEU A 122 3.60 28.94 12.86
CA LEU A 122 2.41 28.07 13.01
C LEU A 122 1.16 28.94 13.25
N ARG A 123 0.57 29.47 12.17
CA ARG A 123 -0.58 30.40 12.25
C ARG A 123 -1.93 29.70 12.47
N HIS A 124 -1.94 28.36 12.56
CA HIS A 124 -3.16 27.59 12.75
C HIS A 124 -3.70 27.76 14.17
N PRO A 125 -5.00 28.10 14.36
CA PRO A 125 -5.56 28.36 15.69
C PRO A 125 -5.38 27.21 16.67
N ALA A 126 -5.60 25.96 16.21
CA ALA A 126 -5.44 24.77 17.05
C ALA A 126 -3.99 24.58 17.53
N ALA A 127 -2.99 24.95 16.72
CA ALA A 127 -1.59 24.90 17.14
C ALA A 127 -1.30 25.90 18.26
N ILE A 128 -1.83 27.13 18.13
CA ILE A 128 -1.67 28.18 19.14
C ILE A 128 -2.30 27.76 20.47
N ASP A 129 -3.48 27.15 20.43
CA ASP A 129 -4.16 26.69 21.65
C ASP A 129 -3.45 25.49 22.27
N LEU A 130 -2.89 24.58 21.44
CA LEU A 130 -2.04 23.49 21.89
C LEU A 130 -0.80 23.98 22.63
N LEU A 131 -0.09 24.96 22.07
CA LEU A 131 1.09 25.56 22.67
C LEU A 131 0.78 26.19 24.04
N LYS A 132 -0.37 26.88 24.17
CA LYS A 132 -0.81 27.45 25.46
C LYS A 132 -1.06 26.34 26.49
N ARG A 133 -1.73 25.25 26.12
CA ARG A 133 -2.02 24.13 27.02
C ARG A 133 -0.74 23.42 27.45
N ALA A 134 0.17 23.16 26.51
CA ALA A 134 1.44 22.48 26.79
C ALA A 134 2.33 23.29 27.79
N LEU A 135 2.20 24.61 27.83
CA LEU A 135 2.89 25.44 28.81
C LEU A 135 2.22 25.41 30.21
N ALA A 136 0.94 25.05 30.28
CA ALA A 136 0.17 25.04 31.51
C ALA A 136 0.18 23.71 32.28
N GLY A 137 0.52 22.57 31.62
CA GLY A 137 0.47 21.24 32.21
C GLY A 137 1.62 20.34 31.80
N PRO A 138 1.93 19.29 32.60
CA PRO A 138 2.88 18.25 32.20
C PRO A 138 2.18 17.25 31.28
N GLY A 139 2.77 17.00 30.12
CA GLY A 139 2.33 15.95 29.19
C GLY A 139 2.50 16.34 27.73
N ALA A 140 2.66 15.31 26.88
CA ALA A 140 2.66 15.53 25.44
C ALA A 140 1.23 15.73 24.96
N GLU A 141 0.99 16.77 24.20
CA GLU A 141 -0.30 17.03 23.54
C GLU A 141 -0.14 16.97 22.02
N ARG A 142 -1.22 16.66 21.30
CA ARG A 142 -1.23 16.52 19.85
C ARG A 142 -2.42 17.25 19.24
N VAL A 143 -2.21 17.72 18.00
CA VAL A 143 -3.29 18.28 17.18
C VAL A 143 -2.97 18.11 15.70
N ASP A 144 -4.00 17.86 14.91
CA ASP A 144 -3.88 17.83 13.45
C ASP A 144 -3.99 19.25 12.88
N ILE A 145 -3.07 19.57 11.96
CA ILE A 145 -2.97 20.86 11.28
C ILE A 145 -3.05 20.60 9.79
N ALA A 146 -4.07 21.18 9.14
CA ALA A 146 -4.20 21.13 7.69
C ALA A 146 -3.58 22.39 7.04
N GLY A 147 -3.07 22.23 5.80
CA GLY A 147 -2.62 23.34 4.98
C GLY A 147 -1.26 23.93 5.36
N LEU A 148 -0.41 23.15 6.05
CA LEU A 148 0.97 23.53 6.31
C LEU A 148 1.84 23.01 5.14
N GLY A 149 2.52 23.90 4.43
CA GLY A 149 3.27 23.57 3.20
C GLY A 149 2.37 23.56 1.97
N ALA A 150 1.48 22.59 1.78
CA ALA A 150 0.48 22.55 0.72
C ALA A 150 -0.94 22.46 1.27
N PRO A 151 -1.97 22.96 0.54
CA PRO A 151 -3.36 23.02 1.06
C PRO A 151 -3.94 21.68 1.46
N GLU A 152 -3.51 20.59 0.82
CA GLU A 152 -4.03 19.23 1.06
C GLU A 152 -3.19 18.43 2.06
N GLN A 153 -2.08 18.99 2.55
CA GLN A 153 -1.24 18.30 3.51
C GLN A 153 -1.82 18.36 4.91
N LEU A 154 -1.81 17.20 5.58
CA LEU A 154 -2.19 17.07 6.98
C LEU A 154 -0.96 16.76 7.81
N TRP A 155 -0.69 17.61 8.77
CA TRP A 155 0.41 17.45 9.72
C TRP A 155 -0.11 17.21 11.12
N GLU A 156 0.46 16.25 11.83
CA GLU A 156 0.27 16.11 13.27
C GLU A 156 1.35 16.90 13.99
N LEU A 157 0.95 17.93 14.72
CA LEU A 157 1.84 18.64 15.64
C LEU A 157 1.79 17.96 17.00
N THR A 158 2.92 17.44 17.45
CA THR A 158 3.11 16.93 18.81
C THR A 158 3.98 17.92 19.57
N VAL A 159 3.53 18.33 20.77
CA VAL A 159 4.26 19.25 21.64
C VAL A 159 4.61 18.55 22.93
N HIS A 160 5.91 18.52 23.23
CA HIS A 160 6.46 17.96 24.46
C HIS A 160 7.06 19.08 25.31
N PRO A 161 6.62 19.30 26.55
CA PRO A 161 7.31 20.21 27.46
C PRO A 161 8.64 19.59 27.91
N LEU A 162 9.76 20.28 27.61
CA LEU A 162 11.10 19.93 28.09
C LEU A 162 11.39 20.55 29.46
N SER A 163 10.92 21.76 29.68
CA SER A 163 10.99 22.49 30.96
C SER A 163 9.86 23.49 31.04
N ARG A 164 9.81 24.27 32.13
CA ARG A 164 8.72 25.27 32.35
C ARG A 164 8.58 26.29 31.22
N GLN A 165 9.60 26.49 30.38
CA GLN A 165 9.57 27.50 29.30
C GLN A 165 10.11 26.99 27.97
N ARG A 166 10.57 25.72 27.91
CA ARG A 166 11.05 25.06 26.66
C ARG A 166 10.08 23.97 26.23
N LEU A 167 9.70 24.02 24.96
CA LEU A 167 8.82 23.05 24.29
C LEU A 167 9.57 22.42 23.11
N LEU A 168 9.45 21.12 22.96
CA LEU A 168 9.84 20.40 21.75
C LEU A 168 8.59 20.21 20.87
N LEU A 169 8.67 20.65 19.64
CA LEU A 169 7.63 20.52 18.64
C LEU A 169 8.09 19.56 17.58
N LEU A 170 7.29 18.54 17.32
CA LEU A 170 7.48 17.57 16.24
C LEU A 170 6.30 17.66 15.29
N LEU A 171 6.59 17.80 14.00
CA LEU A 171 5.59 17.79 12.92
C LEU A 171 5.74 16.48 12.14
N THR A 172 4.70 15.68 12.14
CA THR A 172 4.66 14.40 11.41
C THR A 172 3.68 14.50 10.25
N ASP A 173 4.13 14.23 9.03
CA ASP A 173 3.23 14.19 7.86
C ASP A 173 2.29 12.98 7.95
N ARG A 174 1.00 13.28 8.04
CA ARG A 174 -0.09 12.29 8.10
C ARG A 174 -0.85 12.17 6.77
N SER A 175 -0.47 12.96 5.75
CA SER A 175 -1.18 13.03 4.47
C SER A 175 -1.29 11.67 3.79
N GLY A 176 -0.21 10.90 3.75
CA GLY A 176 -0.20 9.56 3.15
C GLY A 176 -1.12 8.58 3.88
N ARG A 177 -1.12 8.61 5.21
CA ARG A 177 -1.99 7.74 6.03
C ARG A 177 -3.47 8.13 5.89
N GLN A 178 -3.75 9.42 5.90
CA GLN A 178 -5.12 9.92 5.71
C GLN A 178 -5.65 9.61 4.31
N ALA A 179 -4.82 9.81 3.27
CA ALA A 179 -5.19 9.45 1.90
C ALA A 179 -5.48 7.94 1.76
N ALA A 180 -4.69 7.08 2.40
CA ALA A 180 -4.93 5.64 2.42
C ALA A 180 -6.24 5.27 3.15
N GLU A 181 -6.52 5.90 4.28
CA GLU A 181 -7.77 5.66 5.02
C GLU A 181 -8.99 6.17 4.25
N LYS A 182 -8.92 7.37 3.67
CA LYS A 182 -9.96 7.89 2.78
C LYS A 182 -10.21 6.96 1.60
N MET A 183 -9.15 6.51 0.93
CA MET A 183 -9.29 5.53 -0.16
C MET A 183 -9.99 4.24 0.29
N ARG A 184 -9.73 3.78 1.51
CA ARG A 184 -10.39 2.60 2.08
C ARG A 184 -11.88 2.84 2.35
N VAL A 185 -12.23 3.98 2.92
CA VAL A 185 -13.64 4.35 3.17
C VAL A 185 -14.39 4.50 1.85
N ASP A 186 -13.82 5.22 0.88
CA ASP A 186 -14.40 5.42 -0.45
C ASP A 186 -14.55 4.07 -1.19
N PHE A 187 -13.60 3.15 -1.02
CA PHE A 187 -13.68 1.80 -1.60
C PHE A 187 -14.89 1.02 -1.07
N VAL A 188 -15.11 1.01 0.26
CA VAL A 188 -16.26 0.31 0.87
C VAL A 188 -17.58 0.97 0.45
N ALA A 189 -17.64 2.30 0.43
CA ALA A 189 -18.82 3.03 0.00
C ALA A 189 -19.18 2.73 -1.47
N ASN A 190 -18.19 2.82 -2.38
CA ASN A 190 -18.39 2.55 -3.80
C ASN A 190 -18.76 1.08 -4.06
N ALA A 191 -18.12 0.12 -3.37
CA ALA A 191 -18.48 -1.30 -3.47
C ALA A 191 -19.94 -1.53 -3.06
N SER A 192 -20.37 -0.92 -1.96
CA SER A 192 -21.75 -1.00 -1.48
C SER A 192 -22.76 -0.41 -2.49
N HIS A 193 -22.43 0.70 -3.13
CA HIS A 193 -23.26 1.31 -4.17
C HIS A 193 -23.34 0.45 -5.43
N GLU A 194 -22.20 -0.07 -5.91
CA GLU A 194 -22.15 -0.91 -7.12
C GLU A 194 -22.80 -2.29 -6.93
N LEU A 195 -22.94 -2.79 -5.69
CA LEU A 195 -23.71 -4.00 -5.35
C LEU A 195 -25.20 -3.70 -5.18
N ARG A 196 -25.57 -2.56 -4.58
CA ARG A 196 -26.97 -2.21 -4.31
C ARG A 196 -27.79 -2.01 -5.57
N THR A 197 -27.23 -1.37 -6.58
CA THR A 197 -27.93 -1.05 -7.83
C THR A 197 -28.43 -2.30 -8.57
N PRO A 198 -27.59 -3.31 -8.90
CA PRO A 198 -28.06 -4.54 -9.56
C PRO A 198 -29.01 -5.34 -8.68
N LEU A 199 -28.77 -5.37 -7.35
CA LEU A 199 -29.66 -6.07 -6.42
C LEU A 199 -31.07 -5.46 -6.42
N ALA A 200 -31.20 -4.14 -6.40
CA ALA A 200 -32.48 -3.46 -6.50
C ALA A 200 -33.19 -3.75 -7.84
N GLY A 201 -32.43 -3.82 -8.95
CA GLY A 201 -32.95 -4.23 -10.24
C GLY A 201 -33.52 -5.67 -10.22
N ILE A 202 -32.76 -6.62 -9.70
CA ILE A 202 -33.19 -8.02 -9.56
C ILE A 202 -34.48 -8.10 -8.73
N LEU A 203 -34.52 -7.43 -7.57
CA LEU A 203 -35.71 -7.41 -6.70
C LEU A 203 -36.94 -6.83 -7.42
N GLY A 204 -36.78 -5.74 -8.17
CA GLY A 204 -37.86 -5.12 -8.95
C GLY A 204 -38.42 -6.05 -10.06
N PHE A 205 -37.52 -6.77 -10.76
CA PHE A 205 -37.95 -7.77 -11.76
C PHE A 205 -38.64 -8.97 -11.10
N ILE A 206 -38.21 -9.44 -9.94
CA ILE A 206 -38.87 -10.50 -9.16
C ILE A 206 -40.28 -10.03 -8.77
N GLU A 207 -40.43 -8.80 -8.28
CA GLU A 207 -41.73 -8.23 -7.91
C GLU A 207 -42.67 -8.14 -9.12
N THR A 208 -42.16 -7.67 -10.26
CA THR A 208 -42.95 -7.61 -11.52
C THR A 208 -43.35 -9.00 -11.99
N LEU A 209 -42.47 -10.01 -11.90
CA LEU A 209 -42.81 -11.39 -12.30
C LEU A 209 -43.81 -12.07 -11.34
N ARG A 210 -43.96 -11.57 -10.12
CA ARG A 210 -45.00 -12.04 -9.17
C ARG A 210 -46.38 -11.50 -9.49
N ASP A 211 -46.50 -10.45 -10.31
CA ASP A 211 -47.76 -9.98 -10.82
C ASP A 211 -48.36 -11.05 -11.75
N PRO A 212 -49.63 -11.48 -11.54
CA PRO A 212 -50.24 -12.55 -12.33
C PRO A 212 -50.35 -12.23 -13.84
N VAL A 213 -50.45 -10.96 -14.22
CA VAL A 213 -50.55 -10.54 -15.63
C VAL A 213 -49.18 -10.53 -16.29
N ALA A 214 -48.21 -9.85 -15.69
CA ALA A 214 -46.85 -9.75 -16.22
C ALA A 214 -46.11 -11.08 -16.17
N GLY A 215 -46.30 -11.89 -15.10
CA GLY A 215 -45.66 -13.20 -14.94
C GLY A 215 -46.25 -14.30 -15.84
N SER A 216 -47.45 -14.13 -16.39
CA SER A 216 -48.05 -15.12 -17.29
C SER A 216 -47.56 -15.01 -18.74
N ASP A 217 -47.04 -13.84 -19.19
CA ASP A 217 -46.44 -13.68 -20.49
C ASP A 217 -45.05 -14.33 -20.56
N ALA A 218 -44.94 -15.40 -21.36
CA ALA A 218 -43.70 -16.18 -21.49
C ALA A 218 -42.53 -15.36 -22.04
N ALA A 219 -42.76 -14.44 -22.96
CA ALA A 219 -41.71 -13.62 -23.57
C ALA A 219 -41.16 -12.59 -22.56
N THR A 220 -42.04 -11.94 -21.80
CA THR A 220 -41.68 -11.00 -20.73
C THR A 220 -40.93 -11.72 -19.62
N ARG A 221 -41.36 -12.91 -19.21
CA ARG A 221 -40.72 -13.70 -18.22
C ARG A 221 -39.28 -14.08 -18.62
N GLU A 222 -39.10 -14.60 -19.83
CA GLU A 222 -37.79 -15.00 -20.35
C GLU A 222 -36.85 -13.79 -20.42
N ARG A 223 -37.34 -12.65 -20.90
CA ARG A 223 -36.54 -11.42 -20.94
C ARG A 223 -36.11 -10.96 -19.56
N PHE A 224 -36.98 -10.97 -18.56
CA PHE A 224 -36.63 -10.53 -17.20
C PHE A 224 -35.72 -11.49 -16.53
N LEU A 225 -35.88 -12.80 -16.69
CA LEU A 225 -34.94 -13.82 -16.21
C LEU A 225 -33.55 -13.63 -16.81
N GLY A 226 -33.45 -13.34 -18.11
CA GLY A 226 -32.20 -13.03 -18.78
C GLY A 226 -31.49 -11.77 -18.22
N ILE A 227 -32.24 -10.72 -17.92
CA ILE A 227 -31.71 -9.50 -17.30
C ILE A 227 -31.21 -9.81 -15.88
N MET A 228 -32.00 -10.55 -15.09
CA MET A 228 -31.65 -10.93 -13.72
C MET A 228 -30.38 -11.81 -13.69
N ASP A 229 -30.25 -12.79 -14.60
CA ASP A 229 -29.02 -13.60 -14.74
C ASP A 229 -27.80 -12.70 -15.07
N GLY A 230 -27.97 -11.76 -16.00
CA GLY A 230 -26.93 -10.79 -16.35
C GLY A 230 -26.45 -9.95 -15.16
N GLU A 231 -27.39 -9.43 -14.36
CA GLU A 231 -27.08 -8.64 -13.16
C GLU A 231 -26.46 -9.51 -12.04
N ALA A 232 -26.94 -10.73 -11.84
CA ALA A 232 -26.37 -11.66 -10.87
C ALA A 232 -24.90 -12.02 -11.23
N ARG A 233 -24.63 -12.33 -12.51
CA ARG A 233 -23.25 -12.57 -13.00
C ARG A 233 -22.36 -11.35 -12.88
N ARG A 234 -22.92 -10.15 -13.04
CA ARG A 234 -22.19 -8.91 -12.82
C ARG A 234 -21.82 -8.73 -11.36
N MET A 235 -22.75 -8.99 -10.43
CA MET A 235 -22.47 -8.95 -8.98
C MET A 235 -21.39 -9.97 -8.59
N GLN A 236 -21.46 -11.18 -9.14
CA GLN A 236 -20.45 -12.22 -8.88
C GLN A 236 -19.06 -11.72 -9.30
N ARG A 237 -18.90 -11.21 -10.53
CA ARG A 237 -17.62 -10.64 -11.00
C ARG A 237 -17.13 -9.50 -10.12
N LEU A 238 -18.01 -8.64 -9.64
CA LEU A 238 -17.63 -7.55 -8.73
C LEU A 238 -17.10 -8.08 -7.41
N VAL A 239 -17.73 -9.11 -6.83
CA VAL A 239 -17.26 -9.75 -5.60
C VAL A 239 -15.90 -10.42 -5.82
N ASP A 240 -15.72 -11.13 -6.94
CA ASP A 240 -14.45 -11.78 -7.28
C ASP A 240 -13.32 -10.76 -7.44
N ASP A 241 -13.58 -9.62 -8.11
CA ASP A 241 -12.65 -8.50 -8.25
C ASP A 241 -12.27 -7.90 -6.88
N LEU A 242 -13.26 -7.70 -6.00
CA LEU A 242 -13.03 -7.18 -4.63
C LEU A 242 -12.18 -8.15 -3.80
N MET A 243 -12.47 -9.44 -3.86
CA MET A 243 -11.72 -10.48 -3.15
C MET A 243 -10.28 -10.59 -3.68
N SER A 244 -10.11 -10.50 -5.00
CA SER A 244 -8.79 -10.50 -5.63
C SER A 244 -7.96 -9.31 -5.17
N LEU A 245 -8.53 -8.10 -5.21
CA LEU A 245 -7.85 -6.88 -4.76
C LEU A 245 -7.48 -6.96 -3.27
N SER A 246 -8.40 -7.45 -2.43
CA SER A 246 -8.14 -7.66 -1.00
C SER A 246 -6.98 -8.63 -0.73
N ARG A 247 -6.90 -9.75 -1.48
CA ARG A 247 -5.78 -10.70 -1.37
C ARG A 247 -4.45 -10.08 -1.78
N ILE A 248 -4.41 -9.36 -2.90
CA ILE A 248 -3.20 -8.70 -3.40
C ILE A 248 -2.69 -7.69 -2.37
N GLU A 249 -3.59 -6.92 -1.73
CA GLU A 249 -3.23 -5.96 -0.69
C GLU A 249 -2.72 -6.62 0.60
N ALA A 250 -3.33 -7.74 1.01
CA ALA A 250 -2.88 -8.49 2.18
C ALA A 250 -1.48 -9.09 2.00
N GLU A 251 -1.16 -9.51 0.77
CA GLU A 251 0.11 -10.17 0.44
C GLU A 251 1.20 -9.22 -0.09
N LYS A 252 1.04 -7.90 0.03
CA LYS A 252 1.97 -6.92 -0.57
C LYS A 252 3.43 -7.06 -0.11
N TYR A 253 3.68 -7.69 1.03
CA TYR A 253 5.02 -7.93 1.56
C TYR A 253 5.65 -9.26 1.10
N HIS A 254 4.87 -10.16 0.50
CA HIS A 254 5.36 -11.43 -0.05
C HIS A 254 5.53 -11.27 -1.56
N LEU A 255 6.77 -11.02 -1.98
CA LEU A 255 7.08 -10.84 -3.40
C LEU A 255 6.96 -12.16 -4.15
N PRO A 256 6.29 -12.19 -5.30
CA PRO A 256 6.28 -13.36 -6.17
C PRO A 256 7.70 -13.66 -6.69
N ASN A 257 8.10 -14.93 -6.66
CA ASN A 257 9.46 -15.34 -7.04
C ASN A 257 9.51 -16.66 -7.87
N GLN A 258 8.38 -17.01 -8.48
CA GLN A 258 8.32 -18.23 -9.32
C GLN A 258 8.64 -17.90 -10.79
N PRO A 259 9.31 -18.83 -11.52
CA PRO A 259 9.50 -18.66 -12.95
C PRO A 259 8.18 -18.92 -13.70
N VAL A 260 7.72 -17.95 -14.48
CA VAL A 260 6.49 -18.06 -15.27
C VAL A 260 6.80 -17.80 -16.75
N ALA A 261 6.60 -18.81 -17.59
CA ALA A 261 6.70 -18.66 -19.04
C ALA A 261 5.47 -17.92 -19.58
N ILE A 262 5.68 -16.73 -20.17
CA ILE A 262 4.58 -15.85 -20.57
C ILE A 262 3.84 -16.35 -21.81
N LYS A 263 4.54 -16.95 -22.78
CA LYS A 263 3.93 -17.44 -24.01
C LYS A 263 2.86 -18.51 -23.76
N PRO A 264 3.14 -19.63 -23.03
CA PRO A 264 2.11 -20.61 -22.70
C PRO A 264 0.95 -20.04 -21.88
N LEU A 265 1.23 -19.11 -20.98
CA LEU A 265 0.21 -18.44 -20.17
C LEU A 265 -0.73 -17.59 -21.02
N ALA A 266 -0.18 -16.82 -21.97
CA ALA A 266 -0.98 -15.99 -22.88
C ALA A 266 -1.83 -16.87 -23.81
N ASP A 267 -1.26 -17.95 -24.35
CA ASP A 267 -2.00 -18.89 -25.20
C ASP A 267 -3.18 -19.53 -24.45
N GLU A 268 -2.99 -19.93 -23.19
CA GLU A 268 -4.03 -20.48 -22.33
C GLU A 268 -5.17 -19.45 -22.12
N VAL A 269 -4.83 -18.21 -21.74
CA VAL A 269 -5.83 -17.16 -21.51
C VAL A 269 -6.58 -16.83 -22.80
N VAL A 270 -5.89 -16.68 -23.93
CA VAL A 270 -6.52 -16.40 -25.23
C VAL A 270 -7.44 -17.54 -25.65
N GLN A 271 -7.05 -18.80 -25.40
CA GLN A 271 -7.89 -19.96 -25.69
C GLN A 271 -9.21 -19.94 -24.90
N VAL A 272 -9.20 -19.51 -23.64
CA VAL A 272 -10.43 -19.33 -22.84
C VAL A 272 -11.38 -18.31 -23.51
N PHE A 273 -10.84 -17.19 -23.98
CA PHE A 273 -11.66 -16.20 -24.70
C PHE A 273 -12.19 -16.74 -26.03
N ARG A 274 -11.39 -17.47 -26.80
CA ARG A 274 -11.82 -18.07 -28.09
C ARG A 274 -12.90 -19.13 -27.93
N GLN A 275 -12.93 -19.84 -26.79
CA GLN A 275 -13.99 -20.79 -26.46
C GLN A 275 -15.27 -20.11 -25.92
N SER A 276 -15.19 -18.85 -25.53
CA SER A 276 -16.35 -18.10 -25.12
C SER A 276 -17.25 -17.76 -26.29
N GLN A 277 -18.54 -17.46 -26.04
CA GLN A 277 -19.50 -17.04 -27.10
C GLN A 277 -19.22 -15.63 -27.65
N ASN A 278 -18.10 -15.01 -27.32
CA ASN A 278 -17.75 -13.70 -27.84
C ASN A 278 -17.21 -13.82 -29.28
N LYS A 279 -17.98 -13.33 -30.25
CA LYS A 279 -17.65 -13.39 -31.69
C LYS A 279 -16.33 -12.69 -32.02
N HIS A 280 -15.91 -11.70 -31.25
CA HIS A 280 -14.67 -10.93 -31.45
C HIS A 280 -13.43 -11.59 -30.81
N ALA A 281 -13.59 -12.68 -30.10
CA ALA A 281 -12.46 -13.40 -29.52
C ALA A 281 -11.53 -14.04 -30.57
N HIS A 282 -12.00 -14.20 -31.80
CA HIS A 282 -11.20 -14.68 -32.95
C HIS A 282 -10.26 -13.60 -33.51
N ASP A 283 -10.50 -12.32 -33.19
CA ASP A 283 -9.70 -11.19 -33.64
C ASP A 283 -8.43 -11.01 -32.78
N ILE A 284 -8.20 -11.87 -31.77
CA ILE A 284 -7.01 -11.81 -30.90
C ILE A 284 -5.82 -12.43 -31.60
N VAL A 285 -4.78 -11.61 -31.81
CA VAL A 285 -3.49 -12.01 -32.38
C VAL A 285 -2.41 -12.01 -31.31
N VAL A 286 -1.69 -13.14 -31.17
CA VAL A 286 -0.62 -13.31 -30.19
C VAL A 286 0.73 -13.26 -30.88
N ALA A 287 1.54 -12.26 -30.56
CA ALA A 287 2.88 -12.04 -31.08
C ALA A 287 3.92 -12.07 -29.94
N ILE A 288 4.11 -13.23 -29.35
CA ILE A 288 5.04 -13.47 -28.24
C ILE A 288 6.13 -14.42 -28.70
N ASP A 289 7.39 -14.00 -28.56
CA ASP A 289 8.55 -14.83 -28.84
C ASP A 289 8.56 -16.05 -27.90
N PRO A 290 8.62 -17.29 -28.40
CA PRO A 290 8.69 -18.49 -27.57
C PRO A 290 9.96 -18.56 -26.72
N ASP A 291 11.05 -17.92 -27.16
CA ASP A 291 12.36 -17.93 -26.50
C ASP A 291 12.52 -16.81 -25.43
N LEU A 292 11.44 -16.07 -25.12
CA LEU A 292 11.48 -15.10 -24.03
C LEU A 292 11.82 -15.78 -22.69
N PRO A 293 12.71 -15.16 -21.88
CA PRO A 293 13.01 -15.67 -20.56
C PRO A 293 11.77 -15.67 -19.67
N PRO A 294 11.66 -16.62 -18.72
CA PRO A 294 10.53 -16.65 -17.80
C PRO A 294 10.49 -15.37 -16.93
N LEU A 295 9.29 -14.89 -16.65
CA LEU A 295 9.06 -13.78 -15.73
C LEU A 295 9.17 -14.24 -14.28
N CYS A 296 9.64 -13.34 -13.41
CA CYS A 296 9.58 -13.53 -11.96
C CYS A 296 8.19 -13.17 -11.48
N GLY A 297 7.34 -14.16 -11.12
CA GLY A 297 5.96 -13.82 -10.82
C GLY A 297 5.13 -14.91 -10.17
N ASP A 298 3.86 -14.55 -9.94
CA ASP A 298 2.77 -15.45 -9.56
C ASP A 298 1.93 -15.72 -10.83
N ARG A 299 1.85 -17.00 -11.24
CA ARG A 299 1.15 -17.40 -12.44
C ARG A 299 -0.32 -16.96 -12.47
N ALA A 300 -1.03 -17.08 -11.32
CA ALA A 300 -2.44 -16.73 -11.25
C ALA A 300 -2.64 -15.21 -11.41
N GLN A 301 -1.77 -14.40 -10.81
CA GLN A 301 -1.81 -12.94 -10.93
C GLN A 301 -1.42 -12.47 -12.34
N LEU A 302 -0.40 -13.07 -12.96
CA LEU A 302 -0.03 -12.76 -14.34
C LEU A 302 -1.14 -13.17 -15.33
N SER A 303 -1.82 -14.30 -15.11
CA SER A 303 -3.02 -14.69 -15.86
C SER A 303 -4.13 -13.64 -15.69
N GLN A 304 -4.32 -13.11 -14.48
CA GLN A 304 -5.33 -12.07 -14.21
C GLN A 304 -5.01 -10.74 -14.90
N ILE A 305 -3.74 -10.34 -15.01
CA ILE A 305 -3.34 -9.19 -15.86
C ILE A 305 -3.83 -9.40 -17.28
N LEU A 306 -3.44 -10.52 -17.92
CA LEU A 306 -3.83 -10.82 -19.30
C LEU A 306 -5.35 -10.84 -19.47
N HIS A 307 -6.06 -11.51 -18.57
CA HIS A 307 -7.52 -11.59 -18.61
C HIS A 307 -8.18 -10.20 -18.53
N ASN A 308 -7.74 -9.34 -17.62
CA ASN A 308 -8.28 -8.00 -17.47
C ASN A 308 -8.00 -7.12 -18.70
N LEU A 309 -6.77 -7.17 -19.23
CA LEU A 309 -6.39 -6.37 -20.39
C LEU A 309 -7.10 -6.85 -21.67
N ILE A 310 -7.13 -8.15 -21.94
CA ILE A 310 -7.82 -8.72 -23.10
C ILE A 310 -9.34 -8.49 -23.00
N SER A 311 -9.94 -8.67 -21.81
CA SER A 311 -11.36 -8.39 -21.59
C SER A 311 -11.70 -6.93 -21.86
N ASN A 312 -10.83 -5.98 -21.49
CA ASN A 312 -11.03 -4.55 -21.79
C ASN A 312 -10.92 -4.30 -23.29
N ALA A 313 -9.90 -4.85 -23.97
CA ALA A 313 -9.74 -4.71 -25.42
C ALA A 313 -10.94 -5.27 -26.20
N LEU A 314 -11.50 -6.41 -25.76
CA LEU A 314 -12.72 -7.00 -26.35
C LEU A 314 -13.99 -6.15 -26.11
N LYS A 315 -14.04 -5.42 -25.01
CA LYS A 315 -15.21 -4.56 -24.66
C LYS A 315 -15.18 -3.21 -25.37
N TYR A 316 -14.00 -2.62 -25.50
CA TYR A 316 -13.85 -1.24 -25.95
C TYR A 316 -13.24 -1.12 -27.36
N GLY A 317 -12.64 -2.19 -27.86
CA GLY A 317 -12.15 -2.27 -29.23
C GLY A 317 -13.29 -2.19 -30.26
N ALA A 318 -12.99 -1.69 -31.47
CA ALA A 318 -13.95 -1.65 -32.55
C ALA A 318 -14.25 -3.08 -33.06
N PRO A 319 -15.51 -3.43 -33.33
CA PRO A 319 -15.85 -4.74 -33.84
C PRO A 319 -15.13 -5.08 -35.15
N GLY A 320 -14.55 -6.30 -35.25
CA GLY A 320 -13.85 -6.77 -36.44
C GLY A 320 -12.45 -6.17 -36.64
N THR A 321 -11.90 -5.52 -35.61
CA THR A 321 -10.51 -5.08 -35.60
C THR A 321 -9.65 -6.00 -34.77
N GLU A 322 -8.36 -6.05 -35.09
CA GLU A 322 -7.37 -6.87 -34.38
C GLU A 322 -7.18 -6.39 -32.94
N ILE A 323 -7.08 -7.37 -32.02
CA ILE A 323 -6.62 -7.17 -30.65
C ILE A 323 -5.22 -7.79 -30.54
N GLY A 324 -4.20 -6.94 -30.42
CA GLY A 324 -2.82 -7.38 -30.36
C GLY A 324 -2.42 -7.75 -28.91
N VAL A 325 -1.88 -8.96 -28.72
CA VAL A 325 -1.23 -9.38 -27.47
C VAL A 325 0.23 -9.68 -27.81
N ALA A 326 1.15 -8.85 -27.35
CA ALA A 326 2.56 -9.00 -27.67
C ALA A 326 3.43 -8.96 -26.40
N ALA A 327 4.61 -9.63 -26.49
CA ALA A 327 5.62 -9.49 -25.46
C ALA A 327 7.01 -9.46 -26.11
N ARG A 328 7.90 -8.63 -25.55
CA ARG A 328 9.27 -8.46 -25.99
C ARG A 328 10.22 -8.23 -24.83
N LEU A 329 11.47 -8.66 -25.02
CA LEU A 329 12.54 -8.39 -24.06
C LEU A 329 12.95 -6.91 -24.15
N LEU A 330 13.06 -6.25 -23.01
CA LEU A 330 13.60 -4.92 -22.87
C LEU A 330 15.02 -4.96 -22.25
N PRO A 331 15.78 -3.85 -22.29
CA PRO A 331 17.00 -3.72 -21.51
C PRO A 331 16.76 -3.93 -20.00
N HIS A 332 17.83 -4.20 -19.26
CA HIS A 332 17.80 -4.37 -17.80
C HIS A 332 16.96 -5.55 -17.28
N ASP A 333 16.95 -6.65 -18.02
CA ASP A 333 16.24 -7.89 -17.66
C ASP A 333 14.74 -7.68 -17.36
N MET A 334 14.09 -6.88 -18.19
CA MET A 334 12.65 -6.64 -18.16
C MET A 334 11.99 -7.20 -19.40
N VAL A 335 10.74 -7.65 -19.27
CA VAL A 335 9.88 -8.02 -20.41
C VAL A 335 8.69 -7.09 -20.42
N GLU A 336 8.44 -6.46 -21.57
CA GLU A 336 7.21 -5.71 -21.83
C GLU A 336 6.16 -6.67 -22.38
N LEU A 337 5.02 -6.71 -21.70
CA LEU A 337 3.78 -7.34 -22.15
C LEU A 337 2.82 -6.24 -22.57
N SER A 338 2.28 -6.28 -23.77
CA SER A 338 1.34 -5.27 -24.27
C SER A 338 0.05 -5.89 -24.78
N VAL A 339 -1.06 -5.17 -24.55
CA VAL A 339 -2.36 -5.46 -25.17
C VAL A 339 -2.85 -4.19 -25.83
N SER A 340 -3.18 -4.27 -27.12
CA SER A 340 -3.63 -3.15 -27.93
C SER A 340 -4.99 -3.42 -28.58
N ASP A 341 -5.83 -2.39 -28.66
CA ASP A 341 -7.10 -2.37 -29.36
C ASP A 341 -7.19 -1.17 -30.29
N HIS A 342 -8.16 -1.22 -31.22
CA HIS A 342 -8.50 -0.16 -32.16
C HIS A 342 -9.89 0.42 -31.88
N GLY A 343 -10.18 0.70 -30.62
CA GLY A 343 -11.45 1.29 -30.19
C GLY A 343 -11.51 2.80 -30.31
N ASP A 344 -12.50 3.40 -29.66
CA ASP A 344 -12.73 4.86 -29.66
C ASP A 344 -11.57 5.65 -29.02
N GLY A 345 -10.65 4.98 -28.32
CA GLY A 345 -9.60 5.63 -27.57
C GLY A 345 -10.11 6.40 -26.35
N ILE A 346 -9.20 7.01 -25.61
CA ILE A 346 -9.46 7.68 -24.33
C ILE A 346 -8.83 9.06 -24.35
N ALA A 347 -9.60 10.06 -23.87
CA ALA A 347 -9.10 11.43 -23.76
C ALA A 347 -7.97 11.54 -22.71
N PRO A 348 -6.95 12.36 -22.95
CA PRO A 348 -5.77 12.47 -22.06
C PRO A 348 -6.09 12.77 -20.59
N GLU A 349 -7.14 13.54 -20.35
CA GLU A 349 -7.60 13.92 -19.01
C GLU A 349 -8.07 12.74 -18.15
N HIS A 350 -8.47 11.62 -18.79
CA HIS A 350 -8.91 10.42 -18.10
C HIS A 350 -7.77 9.43 -17.82
N LEU A 351 -6.67 9.46 -18.61
CA LEU A 351 -5.59 8.47 -18.51
C LEU A 351 -5.00 8.31 -17.10
N PRO A 352 -4.69 9.38 -16.35
CA PRO A 352 -4.14 9.26 -15.00
C PRO A 352 -5.09 8.56 -14.02
N ARG A 353 -6.40 8.64 -14.28
CA ARG A 353 -7.45 8.16 -13.40
C ARG A 353 -7.92 6.75 -13.71
N LEU A 354 -7.58 6.18 -14.86
CA LEU A 354 -8.05 4.85 -15.28
C LEU A 354 -7.68 3.72 -14.33
N THR A 355 -6.64 3.90 -13.54
CA THR A 355 -6.20 2.95 -12.52
C THR A 355 -6.78 3.21 -11.13
N GLU A 356 -7.62 4.25 -10.97
CA GLU A 356 -8.39 4.48 -9.75
C GLU A 356 -9.50 3.43 -9.64
N ARG A 357 -9.81 3.01 -8.42
CA ARG A 357 -10.88 2.02 -8.17
C ARG A 357 -12.24 2.59 -8.52
N PHE A 358 -13.06 1.83 -9.24
CA PHE A 358 -14.41 2.20 -9.70
C PHE A 358 -14.47 3.34 -10.72
N TYR A 359 -13.31 3.83 -11.17
CA TYR A 359 -13.27 4.88 -12.16
C TYR A 359 -13.71 4.36 -13.54
N ARG A 360 -14.53 5.16 -14.25
CA ARG A 360 -15.02 4.89 -15.60
C ARG A 360 -15.17 6.21 -16.35
N VAL A 361 -14.74 6.25 -17.62
CA VAL A 361 -14.91 7.42 -18.49
C VAL A 361 -16.39 7.69 -18.76
N ASP A 362 -17.15 6.63 -19.12
CA ASP A 362 -18.60 6.64 -19.27
C ASP A 362 -19.21 5.54 -18.38
N SER A 363 -19.90 5.96 -17.33
CA SER A 363 -20.50 5.05 -16.36
C SER A 363 -21.69 4.28 -16.92
N SER A 364 -22.44 4.83 -17.89
CA SER A 364 -23.62 4.23 -18.47
C SER A 364 -23.26 3.14 -19.48
N ARG A 365 -22.41 3.44 -20.44
CA ARG A 365 -21.90 2.51 -21.46
C ARG A 365 -21.10 1.37 -20.81
N SER A 366 -20.24 1.69 -19.87
CA SER A 366 -19.42 0.70 -19.16
C SER A 366 -20.26 -0.26 -18.32
N ARG A 367 -21.36 0.21 -17.69
CA ARG A 367 -22.31 -0.65 -16.98
C ARG A 367 -23.02 -1.61 -17.92
N ALA A 368 -23.50 -1.12 -19.07
CA ALA A 368 -24.15 -1.96 -20.06
C ALA A 368 -23.23 -3.10 -20.58
N MET A 369 -21.93 -2.85 -20.66
CA MET A 369 -20.91 -3.85 -21.04
C MET A 369 -20.36 -4.66 -19.87
N GLY A 370 -20.96 -4.55 -18.66
CA GLY A 370 -20.60 -5.31 -17.48
C GLY A 370 -19.22 -4.99 -16.90
N GLY A 371 -18.73 -3.77 -17.08
CA GLY A 371 -17.50 -3.29 -16.46
C GLY A 371 -17.69 -3.05 -14.95
N THR A 372 -16.73 -3.45 -14.13
CA THR A 372 -16.72 -3.22 -12.66
C THR A 372 -15.99 -1.92 -12.29
N GLY A 373 -15.08 -1.43 -13.16
CA GLY A 373 -14.17 -0.32 -12.84
C GLY A 373 -13.02 -0.73 -11.91
N LEU A 374 -12.82 -2.03 -11.68
CA LEU A 374 -11.75 -2.56 -10.84
C LEU A 374 -10.61 -3.20 -11.64
N GLY A 375 -10.84 -3.64 -12.87
CA GLY A 375 -9.88 -4.43 -13.64
C GLY A 375 -8.52 -3.76 -13.80
N LEU A 376 -8.44 -2.46 -14.19
CA LEU A 376 -7.15 -1.75 -14.32
C LEU A 376 -6.52 -1.42 -12.96
N ALA A 377 -7.32 -1.21 -11.92
CA ALA A 377 -6.81 -1.07 -10.56
C ALA A 377 -6.15 -2.39 -10.10
N ILE A 378 -6.76 -3.54 -10.37
CA ILE A 378 -6.20 -4.86 -10.09
C ILE A 378 -4.88 -5.04 -10.85
N VAL A 379 -4.85 -4.72 -12.16
CA VAL A 379 -3.62 -4.78 -12.97
C VAL A 379 -2.51 -3.94 -12.33
N LYS A 380 -2.79 -2.69 -11.96
CA LYS A 380 -1.82 -1.81 -11.29
C LYS A 380 -1.26 -2.42 -10.00
N HIS A 381 -2.12 -2.95 -9.13
CA HIS A 381 -1.68 -3.56 -7.88
C HIS A 381 -0.83 -4.82 -8.09
N ILE A 382 -1.21 -5.68 -9.06
CA ILE A 382 -0.41 -6.84 -9.42
C ILE A 382 0.97 -6.41 -9.96
N VAL A 383 1.00 -5.45 -10.88
CA VAL A 383 2.24 -4.93 -11.48
C VAL A 383 3.16 -4.35 -10.41
N GLN A 384 2.62 -3.53 -9.51
CA GLN A 384 3.39 -2.98 -8.38
C GLN A 384 3.95 -4.08 -7.46
N ARG A 385 3.16 -5.12 -7.16
CA ARG A 385 3.60 -6.26 -6.37
C ARG A 385 4.74 -7.03 -7.04
N HIS A 386 4.75 -7.08 -8.38
CA HIS A 386 5.80 -7.68 -9.19
C HIS A 386 6.99 -6.74 -9.46
N ARG A 387 7.04 -5.55 -8.83
CA ARG A 387 8.06 -4.51 -9.08
C ARG A 387 8.15 -4.08 -10.54
N GLY A 388 7.03 -4.16 -11.24
CA GLY A 388 6.89 -3.75 -12.63
C GLY A 388 6.41 -2.32 -12.78
N LEU A 389 6.28 -1.89 -14.04
CA LEU A 389 5.75 -0.60 -14.45
C LEU A 389 4.52 -0.79 -15.35
N LEU A 390 3.54 0.10 -15.22
CA LEU A 390 2.32 0.09 -16.02
C LEU A 390 2.24 1.39 -16.81
N HIS A 391 2.09 1.29 -18.12
CA HIS A 391 1.94 2.40 -19.05
C HIS A 391 0.63 2.28 -19.82
N LEU A 392 -0.07 3.39 -19.98
CA LEU A 392 -1.32 3.50 -20.73
C LEU A 392 -1.16 4.55 -21.81
N ASP A 393 -1.24 4.14 -23.06
CA ASP A 393 -1.21 5.01 -24.21
C ASP A 393 -2.53 4.91 -24.96
N SER A 394 -3.19 6.04 -25.16
CA SER A 394 -4.44 6.10 -25.91
C SER A 394 -4.59 7.44 -26.60
N LYS A 395 -5.22 7.39 -27.80
CA LYS A 395 -5.61 8.59 -28.55
C LYS A 395 -7.02 8.38 -29.06
N LEU A 396 -7.84 9.40 -28.95
CA LEU A 396 -9.20 9.40 -29.46
C LEU A 396 -9.22 9.01 -30.94
N GLY A 397 -10.07 8.05 -31.30
CA GLY A 397 -10.21 7.50 -32.64
C GLY A 397 -9.09 6.56 -33.11
N GLN A 398 -8.10 6.24 -32.29
CA GLN A 398 -6.96 5.37 -32.66
C GLN A 398 -6.87 4.10 -31.83
N GLY A 399 -7.62 4.02 -30.70
CA GLY A 399 -7.60 2.89 -29.79
C GLY A 399 -6.70 3.10 -28.58
N THR A 400 -6.44 2.00 -27.86
CA THR A 400 -5.67 1.99 -26.59
C THR A 400 -4.63 0.89 -26.60
N THR A 401 -3.47 1.19 -26.06
CA THR A 401 -2.40 0.22 -25.79
C THR A 401 -2.02 0.28 -24.31
N VAL A 402 -2.13 -0.84 -23.63
CA VAL A 402 -1.68 -1.00 -22.25
C VAL A 402 -0.40 -1.82 -22.25
N ARG A 403 0.67 -1.29 -21.66
CA ARG A 403 1.98 -1.95 -21.55
C ARG A 403 2.31 -2.20 -20.09
N VAL A 404 2.80 -3.39 -19.81
CA VAL A 404 3.22 -3.83 -18.48
C VAL A 404 4.66 -4.32 -18.59
N GLU A 405 5.57 -3.70 -17.87
CA GLU A 405 6.96 -4.14 -17.78
C GLU A 405 7.14 -4.98 -16.52
N LEU A 406 7.70 -6.18 -16.66
CA LEU A 406 7.88 -7.12 -15.56
C LEU A 406 9.32 -7.67 -15.55
N PRO A 407 9.90 -7.92 -14.35
CA PRO A 407 11.25 -8.43 -14.25
C PRO A 407 11.33 -9.89 -14.72
N VAL A 408 12.43 -10.21 -15.38
CA VAL A 408 12.82 -11.58 -15.72
C VAL A 408 13.16 -12.35 -14.45
N PHE A 409 12.84 -13.63 -14.42
CA PHE A 409 13.28 -14.53 -13.36
C PHE A 409 14.78 -14.80 -13.49
N VAL A 410 15.56 -14.22 -12.58
CA VAL A 410 16.97 -14.55 -12.44
C VAL A 410 17.07 -15.73 -11.47
N GLY A 411 17.22 -16.94 -12.00
CA GLY A 411 17.46 -18.12 -11.16
C GLY A 411 18.66 -17.83 -10.25
N THR A 412 18.51 -18.09 -8.95
CA THR A 412 19.67 -18.17 -8.06
C THR A 412 20.55 -19.30 -8.55
N THR A 413 21.48 -19.00 -9.44
CA THR A 413 22.63 -19.88 -9.67
C THR A 413 23.37 -19.94 -8.34
N ARG A 414 23.09 -20.98 -7.57
CA ARG A 414 23.98 -21.44 -6.50
C ARG A 414 25.36 -21.51 -7.13
N ARG A 415 26.25 -20.58 -6.80
CA ARG A 415 27.67 -20.70 -7.15
C ARG A 415 28.13 -22.09 -6.68
N PRO A 416 28.62 -22.95 -7.58
CA PRO A 416 29.25 -24.20 -7.18
C PRO A 416 30.72 -23.90 -6.84
N ASP A 417 30.95 -23.16 -5.75
CA ASP A 417 32.27 -22.95 -5.21
C ASP A 417 32.17 -22.94 -3.67
N GLN A 418 32.16 -24.15 -3.10
CA GLN A 418 32.70 -24.50 -1.80
C GLN A 418 32.46 -26.01 -1.51
N ALA A 419 32.92 -26.87 -2.42
CA ALA A 419 33.08 -28.29 -2.12
C ALA A 419 34.44 -28.70 -2.65
N GLY A 420 35.47 -28.44 -1.90
CA GLY A 420 36.81 -28.87 -2.27
C GLY A 420 37.93 -28.24 -1.45
N ALA A 421 37.90 -28.34 -0.12
CA ALA A 421 39.07 -28.12 0.69
C ALA A 421 38.88 -28.76 2.10
N ASP A 422 38.68 -30.08 2.12
CA ASP A 422 39.01 -30.88 3.30
C ASP A 422 39.28 -32.31 2.82
N GLY A 423 40.56 -32.58 2.60
CA GLY A 423 41.01 -33.92 2.17
C GLY A 423 42.45 -33.93 1.68
N ALA A 424 43.42 -33.59 2.56
CA ALA A 424 44.77 -34.10 2.49
C ALA A 424 45.48 -33.89 3.86
#